data_970071ea248501dffcd3ca1564ddcd20
#
_entry.id   970071ea248501dffcd3ca1564ddcd20
#
_cell.length_a   1.000
_cell.length_b   1.000
_cell.length_c   1.000
_cell.angle_alpha   90.00
_cell.angle_beta   90.00
_cell.angle_gamma   90.00
#
_symmetry.space_group_name_H-M   'P 1'
#
loop_
_entity.id
_entity.type
_entity.pdbx_description
1 polymer ?
#
loop_
_entity_poly.entity_id
_entity_poly.type
_entity_poly.pdbx_seq_one_letter_code
_entity_poly.pdbx_strand_id
1 'polypeptide(L)'
;ERTKTGLSELDRVLGGGFVQGSLTLVGGDPGIGKSTLLLQICQKLGEQDKNILYVSGEESVQQIKIRADRLEITTEKLKLLSETNLNIIESVIAKENPDYVIIDSIQTMFIDEVSSAPGSVSQVREATSRLMHLGKGKNISLIIVGHVTKDGAIAGPKILEHMVDTVLYFEGDKQASYRILRAVKNRFGGTNEIGVFEMVHSGLREILNPSEFMLSGRPENVSGSVVTCSLEGTRPMLLEVQALVSYTTFNIPRRTATGMDFNRVVLLIAVLEKRANLQLAAYDSYVNLTGGIKIAEPSLDAAVAVAIASSYKNVAVSADTVVFGEIGLTGEIRAVSMAERRVAEAAKLGFKCCIV
;
A
#
# COMPACT_ATOMS: atom_id res chain seq x y z
N GLU A 1 13.66 22.50 -2.93
CA GLU A 1 12.33 22.96 -2.54
C GLU A 1 11.34 21.79 -2.63
N ARG A 2 10.34 21.74 -1.73
CA ARG A 2 9.28 20.73 -1.74
C ARG A 2 7.93 21.36 -2.05
N THR A 3 7.14 20.69 -2.85
CA THR A 3 5.76 21.04 -3.13
C THR A 3 4.84 20.01 -2.53
N LYS A 4 3.92 20.41 -1.67
CA LYS A 4 2.89 19.52 -1.12
C LYS A 4 2.00 19.00 -2.25
N THR A 5 1.66 17.72 -2.20
CA THR A 5 0.80 17.11 -3.22
C THR A 5 -0.68 17.49 -3.06
N GLY A 6 -1.06 18.03 -1.90
CA GLY A 6 -2.44 18.29 -1.51
C GLY A 6 -3.16 17.04 -0.97
N LEU A 7 -2.46 15.91 -0.88
CA LEU A 7 -2.91 14.68 -0.24
C LEU A 7 -1.98 14.36 0.92
N SER A 8 -2.47 14.42 2.15
CA SER A 8 -1.66 14.30 3.37
C SER A 8 -1.06 12.91 3.53
N GLU A 9 -1.75 11.87 3.10
CA GLU A 9 -1.26 10.50 3.13
C GLU A 9 -0.13 10.28 2.11
N LEU A 10 -0.19 10.93 0.95
CA LEU A 10 0.90 10.92 -0.02
C LEU A 10 2.08 11.77 0.45
N ASP A 11 1.83 12.96 0.99
CA ASP A 11 2.88 13.83 1.53
C ASP A 11 3.64 13.14 2.66
N ARG A 12 2.95 12.37 3.51
CA ARG A 12 3.57 11.53 4.55
C ARG A 12 4.59 10.57 3.95
N VAL A 13 4.21 9.82 2.92
CA VAL A 13 5.07 8.82 2.27
C VAL A 13 6.27 9.49 1.56
N LEU A 14 6.05 10.64 0.95
CA LEU A 14 7.09 11.42 0.29
C LEU A 14 8.03 12.15 1.26
N GLY A 15 7.67 12.23 2.55
CA GLY A 15 8.39 13.02 3.55
C GLY A 15 8.17 14.53 3.41
N GLY A 16 6.94 14.92 3.02
CA GLY A 16 6.48 16.32 2.96
C GLY A 16 6.19 16.85 1.55
N GLY A 17 6.09 15.99 0.54
CA GLY A 17 5.74 16.38 -0.83
C GLY A 17 6.82 16.09 -1.87
N PHE A 18 6.55 16.43 -3.13
CA PHE A 18 7.50 16.26 -4.23
C PHE A 18 8.68 17.22 -4.13
N VAL A 19 9.86 16.72 -4.42
CA VAL A 19 11.08 17.55 -4.54
C VAL A 19 11.19 18.03 -5.99
N GLN A 20 11.43 19.32 -6.15
CA GLN A 20 11.50 19.96 -7.45
C GLN A 20 12.66 19.37 -8.28
N GLY A 21 12.40 19.09 -9.57
CA GLY A 21 13.37 18.47 -10.47
C GLY A 21 13.65 16.98 -10.19
N SER A 22 12.88 16.33 -9.31
CA SER A 22 13.04 14.90 -9.01
C SER A 22 12.26 14.01 -9.97
N LEU A 23 12.70 12.76 -10.05
CA LEU A 23 12.02 11.68 -10.78
C LEU A 23 11.44 10.68 -9.79
N THR A 24 10.11 10.56 -9.76
CA THR A 24 9.37 9.62 -8.93
C THR A 24 8.77 8.51 -9.78
N LEU A 25 9.01 7.25 -9.39
CA LEU A 25 8.37 6.07 -9.98
C LEU A 25 7.19 5.63 -9.10
N VAL A 26 6.04 5.43 -9.71
CA VAL A 26 4.85 4.85 -9.08
C VAL A 26 4.58 3.47 -9.68
N GLY A 27 4.88 2.42 -8.91
CA GLY A 27 4.68 1.04 -9.28
C GLY A 27 3.42 0.44 -8.65
N GLY A 28 3.00 -0.71 -9.14
CA GLY A 28 1.88 -1.49 -8.62
C GLY A 28 1.11 -2.23 -9.70
N ASP A 29 0.24 -3.14 -9.27
CA ASP A 29 -0.56 -3.97 -10.20
C ASP A 29 -1.45 -3.13 -11.12
N PRO A 30 -1.76 -3.64 -12.33
CA PRO A 30 -2.75 -3.02 -13.20
C PRO A 30 -4.12 -2.92 -12.50
N GLY A 31 -4.75 -1.74 -12.59
CA GLY A 31 -6.07 -1.48 -11.99
C GLY A 31 -6.05 -1.21 -10.48
N ILE A 32 -4.89 -1.09 -9.83
CA ILE A 32 -4.79 -0.80 -8.39
C ILE A 32 -5.21 0.64 -8.03
N GLY A 33 -5.18 1.57 -8.99
CA GLY A 33 -5.56 2.97 -8.78
C GLY A 33 -4.46 4.01 -9.06
N LYS A 34 -3.32 3.62 -9.66
CA LYS A 34 -2.21 4.54 -9.94
C LYS A 34 -2.64 5.77 -10.74
N SER A 35 -3.26 5.57 -11.90
CA SER A 35 -3.71 6.67 -12.77
C SER A 35 -4.80 7.52 -12.12
N THR A 36 -5.65 6.92 -11.26
CA THR A 36 -6.64 7.65 -10.45
C THR A 36 -5.95 8.59 -9.47
N LEU A 37 -4.97 8.08 -8.70
CA LEU A 37 -4.18 8.89 -7.78
C LEU A 37 -3.51 10.06 -8.50
N LEU A 38 -2.89 9.78 -9.65
CA LEU A 38 -2.15 10.80 -10.41
C LEU A 38 -3.06 11.90 -10.96
N LEU A 39 -4.26 11.57 -11.44
CA LEU A 39 -5.22 12.59 -11.87
C LEU A 39 -5.69 13.45 -10.69
N GLN A 40 -5.93 12.86 -9.52
CA GLN A 40 -6.28 13.64 -8.32
C GLN A 40 -5.12 14.54 -7.86
N ILE A 41 -3.88 14.09 -7.99
CA ILE A 41 -2.69 14.92 -7.76
C ILE A 41 -2.65 16.09 -8.76
N CYS A 42 -2.97 15.88 -10.03
CA CYS A 42 -3.04 16.94 -11.03
C CYS A 42 -4.01 18.06 -10.62
N GLN A 43 -5.19 17.70 -10.11
CA GLN A 43 -6.14 18.70 -9.58
C GLN A 43 -5.50 19.51 -8.45
N LYS A 44 -4.92 18.84 -7.47
CA LYS A 44 -4.32 19.48 -6.30
C LYS A 44 -3.11 20.35 -6.62
N LEU A 45 -2.29 19.95 -7.58
CA LEU A 45 -1.18 20.77 -8.07
C LEU A 45 -1.68 21.96 -8.90
N GLY A 46 -2.73 21.76 -9.72
CA GLY A 46 -3.35 22.85 -10.46
C GLY A 46 -3.99 23.91 -9.58
N GLU A 47 -4.59 23.53 -8.44
CA GLU A 47 -5.07 24.45 -7.40
C GLU A 47 -3.94 25.30 -6.78
N GLN A 48 -2.69 24.85 -6.87
CA GLN A 48 -1.48 25.55 -6.45
C GLN A 48 -0.80 26.33 -7.60
N ASP A 49 -1.51 26.56 -8.70
CA ASP A 49 -1.05 27.27 -9.91
C ASP A 49 0.14 26.58 -10.63
N LYS A 50 0.29 25.24 -10.47
CA LYS A 50 1.30 24.46 -11.17
C LYS A 50 0.77 23.99 -12.53
N ASN A 51 1.59 24.11 -13.56
CA ASN A 51 1.27 23.58 -14.90
C ASN A 51 1.68 22.12 -15.00
N ILE A 52 0.76 21.26 -15.42
CA ILE A 52 0.95 19.81 -15.49
C ILE A 52 0.73 19.33 -16.92
N LEU A 53 1.66 18.50 -17.42
CA LEU A 53 1.50 17.75 -18.64
C LEU A 53 1.34 16.26 -18.29
N TYR A 54 0.17 15.69 -18.59
CA TYR A 54 -0.10 14.26 -18.45
C TYR A 54 0.03 13.58 -19.82
N VAL A 55 1.01 12.71 -19.94
CA VAL A 55 1.29 11.94 -21.17
C VAL A 55 0.83 10.51 -20.96
N SER A 56 -0.07 10.06 -21.83
CA SER A 56 -0.57 8.67 -21.82
C SER A 56 -0.13 7.95 -23.08
N GLY A 57 0.43 6.76 -22.90
CA GLY A 57 0.74 5.84 -23.99
C GLY A 57 -0.28 4.71 -24.16
N GLU A 58 -1.24 4.60 -23.26
CA GLU A 58 -2.23 3.50 -23.26
C GLU A 58 -3.65 3.99 -23.57
N GLU A 59 -4.02 5.15 -23.08
CA GLU A 59 -5.37 5.70 -23.19
C GLU A 59 -5.40 6.94 -24.10
N SER A 60 -6.47 7.08 -24.85
CA SER A 60 -6.73 8.29 -25.61
C SER A 60 -7.08 9.47 -24.70
N VAL A 61 -6.91 10.70 -25.19
CA VAL A 61 -7.28 11.92 -24.47
C VAL A 61 -8.75 11.90 -24.04
N GLN A 62 -9.65 11.34 -24.87
CA GLN A 62 -11.08 11.23 -24.56
C GLN A 62 -11.32 10.27 -23.37
N GLN A 63 -10.62 9.13 -23.32
CA GLN A 63 -10.75 8.18 -22.21
C GLN A 63 -10.26 8.78 -20.90
N ILE A 64 -9.12 9.47 -20.94
CA ILE A 64 -8.60 10.18 -19.76
C ILE A 64 -9.57 11.28 -19.31
N LYS A 65 -10.16 12.02 -20.26
CA LYS A 65 -11.14 13.06 -19.94
C LYS A 65 -12.37 12.50 -19.24
N ILE A 66 -12.95 11.40 -19.73
CA ILE A 66 -14.10 10.74 -19.06
C ILE A 66 -13.73 10.36 -17.61
N ARG A 67 -12.53 9.86 -17.39
CA ARG A 67 -12.04 9.56 -16.04
C ARG A 67 -11.85 10.83 -15.21
N ALA A 68 -11.27 11.87 -15.78
CA ALA A 68 -11.07 13.15 -15.11
C ALA A 68 -12.39 13.78 -14.71
N ASP A 69 -13.41 13.75 -15.59
CA ASP A 69 -14.76 14.26 -15.29
C ASP A 69 -15.38 13.50 -14.11
N ARG A 70 -15.26 12.16 -14.07
CA ARG A 70 -15.73 11.34 -12.94
C ARG A 70 -15.01 11.67 -11.62
N LEU A 71 -13.74 12.06 -11.68
CA LEU A 71 -12.91 12.43 -10.54
C LEU A 71 -13.02 13.93 -10.19
N GLU A 72 -13.93 14.66 -10.86
CA GLU A 72 -14.15 16.10 -10.67
C GLU A 72 -12.87 16.93 -10.88
N ILE A 73 -12.05 16.54 -11.86
CA ILE A 73 -10.83 17.28 -12.23
C ILE A 73 -11.25 18.47 -13.10
N THR A 74 -11.16 19.67 -12.56
CA THR A 74 -11.62 20.91 -13.21
C THR A 74 -10.50 21.90 -13.50
N THR A 75 -9.28 21.62 -13.08
CA THR A 75 -8.16 22.54 -13.28
C THR A 75 -7.82 22.76 -14.75
N GLU A 76 -7.69 24.01 -15.15
CA GLU A 76 -7.22 24.40 -16.48
C GLU A 76 -5.68 24.26 -16.65
N LYS A 77 -4.96 23.97 -15.57
CA LYS A 77 -3.51 23.78 -15.55
C LYS A 77 -3.05 22.41 -16.06
N LEU A 78 -4.00 21.47 -16.24
CA LEU A 78 -3.74 20.13 -16.73
C LEU A 78 -3.87 20.07 -18.25
N LYS A 79 -2.78 19.73 -18.92
CA LYS A 79 -2.74 19.42 -20.34
C LYS A 79 -2.60 17.92 -20.54
N LEU A 80 -3.35 17.34 -21.48
CA LEU A 80 -3.35 15.93 -21.80
C LEU A 80 -2.68 15.72 -23.17
N LEU A 81 -1.79 14.73 -23.25
CA LEU A 81 -1.12 14.30 -24.49
C LEU A 81 -1.23 12.78 -24.60
N SER A 82 -1.74 12.29 -25.72
CA SER A 82 -1.70 10.86 -26.07
C SER A 82 -0.58 10.66 -27.08
N GLU A 83 0.57 10.18 -26.61
CA GLU A 83 1.79 9.99 -27.42
C GLU A 83 2.71 8.96 -26.77
N THR A 84 3.44 8.21 -27.58
CA THR A 84 4.39 7.18 -27.13
C THR A 84 5.82 7.45 -27.59
N ASN A 85 6.01 8.27 -28.65
CA ASN A 85 7.34 8.64 -29.14
C ASN A 85 7.97 9.69 -28.21
N LEU A 86 9.07 9.33 -27.56
CA LEU A 86 9.73 10.20 -26.58
C LEU A 86 10.30 11.47 -27.20
N ASN A 87 10.77 11.44 -28.47
CA ASN A 87 11.28 12.63 -29.17
C ASN A 87 10.18 13.70 -29.32
N ILE A 88 8.95 13.27 -29.64
CA ILE A 88 7.78 14.16 -29.74
C ILE A 88 7.42 14.69 -28.34
N ILE A 89 7.38 13.81 -27.32
CA ILE A 89 7.07 14.19 -25.94
C ILE A 89 8.06 15.24 -25.43
N GLU A 90 9.35 15.06 -25.66
CA GLU A 90 10.39 16.02 -25.26
C GLU A 90 10.21 17.39 -25.94
N SER A 91 9.82 17.40 -27.21
CA SER A 91 9.52 18.62 -27.96
C SER A 91 8.32 19.37 -27.37
N VAL A 92 7.26 18.63 -26.97
CA VAL A 92 6.09 19.22 -26.31
C VAL A 92 6.45 19.76 -24.92
N ILE A 93 7.23 19.03 -24.14
CA ILE A 93 7.72 19.48 -22.81
C ILE A 93 8.55 20.76 -22.99
N ALA A 94 9.39 20.83 -24.02
CA ALA A 94 10.21 22.02 -24.28
C ALA A 94 9.37 23.25 -24.62
N LYS A 95 8.26 23.06 -25.35
CA LYS A 95 7.33 24.13 -25.76
C LYS A 95 6.43 24.59 -24.62
N GLU A 96 5.86 23.65 -23.89
CA GLU A 96 4.88 23.92 -22.86
C GLU A 96 5.49 24.34 -21.52
N ASN A 97 6.74 23.97 -21.27
CA ASN A 97 7.52 24.23 -20.05
C ASN A 97 6.73 23.99 -18.76
N PRO A 98 6.18 22.77 -18.55
CA PRO A 98 5.37 22.47 -17.38
C PRO A 98 6.22 22.39 -16.12
N ASP A 99 5.60 22.55 -14.94
CA ASP A 99 6.23 22.30 -13.64
C ASP A 99 6.32 20.79 -13.35
N TYR A 100 5.30 20.05 -13.81
CA TYR A 100 5.17 18.60 -13.61
C TYR A 100 4.86 17.88 -14.91
N VAL A 101 5.50 16.73 -15.13
CA VAL A 101 5.18 15.80 -16.22
C VAL A 101 4.87 14.44 -15.64
N ILE A 102 3.76 13.86 -16.08
CA ILE A 102 3.35 12.50 -15.75
C ILE A 102 3.45 11.65 -16.99
N ILE A 103 4.11 10.49 -16.91
CA ILE A 103 4.24 9.49 -17.98
C ILE A 103 3.50 8.23 -17.56
N ASP A 104 2.38 7.90 -18.20
CA ASP A 104 1.52 6.75 -17.91
C ASP A 104 1.30 5.90 -19.19
N SER A 105 2.06 4.81 -19.36
CA SER A 105 3.12 4.25 -18.55
C SER A 105 4.47 4.32 -19.26
N ILE A 106 5.56 4.16 -18.50
CA ILE A 106 6.92 4.16 -19.06
C ILE A 106 7.15 3.00 -20.04
N GLN A 107 6.44 1.88 -19.86
CA GLN A 107 6.56 0.69 -20.72
C GLN A 107 6.03 0.91 -22.13
N THR A 108 5.16 1.88 -22.35
CA THR A 108 4.62 2.21 -23.68
C THR A 108 5.47 3.21 -24.45
N MET A 109 6.40 3.87 -23.78
CA MET A 109 7.28 4.86 -24.41
C MET A 109 8.34 4.18 -25.25
N PHE A 110 8.67 4.81 -26.39
CA PHE A 110 9.75 4.33 -27.23
C PHE A 110 10.59 5.48 -27.80
N ILE A 111 11.80 5.13 -28.18
CA ILE A 111 12.81 5.99 -28.76
C ILE A 111 13.20 5.36 -30.07
N ASP A 112 13.11 6.12 -31.21
CA ASP A 112 13.36 5.62 -32.56
C ASP A 112 14.79 5.07 -32.73
N GLU A 113 15.75 5.68 -32.03
CA GLU A 113 17.17 5.32 -32.10
C GLU A 113 17.51 4.01 -31.39
N VAL A 114 16.60 3.48 -30.57
CA VAL A 114 16.78 2.22 -29.86
C VAL A 114 16.07 1.09 -30.59
N SER A 115 16.83 0.16 -31.14
CA SER A 115 16.33 -0.89 -32.06
C SER A 115 15.42 -1.95 -31.42
N SER A 116 15.28 -1.97 -30.07
CA SER A 116 14.45 -2.94 -29.37
C SER A 116 12.99 -2.51 -29.28
N ALA A 117 12.09 -3.47 -29.11
CA ALA A 117 10.65 -3.21 -29.01
C ALA A 117 10.28 -2.34 -27.79
N PRO A 118 9.18 -1.55 -27.88
CA PRO A 118 8.61 -0.86 -26.72
C PRO A 118 8.38 -1.82 -25.55
N GLY A 119 8.63 -1.34 -24.33
CA GLY A 119 8.52 -2.16 -23.11
C GLY A 119 9.73 -3.07 -22.84
N SER A 120 10.68 -3.19 -23.75
CA SER A 120 11.95 -3.89 -23.48
C SER A 120 12.79 -3.16 -22.43
N VAL A 121 13.69 -3.89 -21.77
CA VAL A 121 14.60 -3.34 -20.74
C VAL A 121 15.40 -2.15 -21.28
N SER A 122 15.94 -2.24 -22.49
CA SER A 122 16.73 -1.19 -23.11
C SER A 122 15.91 0.07 -23.41
N GLN A 123 14.71 -0.07 -23.99
CA GLN A 123 13.80 1.05 -24.24
C GLN A 123 13.40 1.76 -22.94
N VAL A 124 12.96 1.01 -21.95
CA VAL A 124 12.48 1.56 -20.67
C VAL A 124 13.61 2.26 -19.90
N ARG A 125 14.81 1.69 -19.90
CA ARG A 125 15.98 2.32 -19.26
C ARG A 125 16.42 3.59 -19.99
N GLU A 126 16.52 3.57 -21.31
CA GLU A 126 16.92 4.74 -22.09
C GLU A 126 15.88 5.86 -21.96
N ALA A 127 14.58 5.54 -22.08
CA ALA A 127 13.52 6.51 -21.89
C ALA A 127 13.57 7.16 -20.48
N THR A 128 13.78 6.35 -19.44
CA THR A 128 13.92 6.87 -18.06
C THR A 128 15.17 7.75 -17.92
N SER A 129 16.29 7.37 -18.52
CA SER A 129 17.53 8.15 -18.50
C SER A 129 17.34 9.52 -19.13
N ARG A 130 16.74 9.59 -20.33
CA ARG A 130 16.45 10.84 -21.04
C ARG A 130 15.50 11.75 -20.25
N LEU A 131 14.42 11.19 -19.73
CA LEU A 131 13.49 11.93 -18.88
C LEU A 131 14.17 12.48 -17.62
N MET A 132 15.05 11.70 -16.99
CA MET A 132 15.81 12.15 -15.80
C MET A 132 16.73 13.35 -16.15
N HIS A 133 17.42 13.29 -17.26
CA HIS A 133 18.27 14.39 -17.71
C HIS A 133 17.46 15.64 -18.01
N LEU A 134 16.32 15.48 -18.68
CA LEU A 134 15.42 16.57 -19.00
C LEU A 134 14.84 17.22 -17.74
N GLY A 135 14.37 16.42 -16.78
CA GLY A 135 13.82 16.89 -15.52
C GLY A 135 14.85 17.71 -14.71
N LYS A 136 16.06 17.17 -14.56
CA LYS A 136 17.14 17.87 -13.84
C LYS A 136 17.62 19.12 -14.56
N GLY A 137 17.75 19.06 -15.89
CA GLY A 137 18.23 20.20 -16.69
C GLY A 137 17.25 21.38 -16.73
N LYS A 138 15.94 21.11 -16.67
CA LYS A 138 14.87 22.12 -16.72
C LYS A 138 14.17 22.35 -15.39
N ASN A 139 14.59 21.65 -14.34
CA ASN A 139 13.97 21.72 -13.02
C ASN A 139 12.48 21.30 -13.00
N ILE A 140 12.12 20.37 -13.89
CA ILE A 140 10.77 19.80 -14.04
C ILE A 140 10.67 18.55 -13.19
N SER A 141 9.64 18.44 -12.36
CA SER A 141 9.36 17.23 -11.59
C SER A 141 8.66 16.21 -12.45
N LEU A 142 9.19 14.99 -12.47
CA LEU A 142 8.69 13.89 -13.31
C LEU A 142 8.11 12.79 -12.45
N ILE A 143 6.95 12.29 -12.85
CA ILE A 143 6.29 11.14 -12.23
C ILE A 143 6.06 10.11 -13.32
N ILE A 144 6.67 8.94 -13.20
CA ILE A 144 6.52 7.86 -14.15
C ILE A 144 5.74 6.70 -13.53
N VAL A 145 4.81 6.15 -14.30
CA VAL A 145 4.05 4.96 -13.91
C VAL A 145 4.73 3.72 -14.46
N GLY A 146 4.88 2.71 -13.62
CA GLY A 146 5.37 1.39 -13.99
C GLY A 146 4.38 0.29 -13.60
N HIS A 147 3.97 -0.55 -14.54
CA HIS A 147 3.15 -1.72 -14.27
C HIS A 147 4.01 -2.91 -13.84
N VAL A 148 3.64 -3.58 -12.75
CA VAL A 148 4.27 -4.85 -12.37
C VAL A 148 3.83 -5.92 -13.37
N THR A 149 4.81 -6.63 -13.94
CA THR A 149 4.57 -7.68 -14.92
C THR A 149 4.87 -9.05 -14.31
N LYS A 150 3.96 -10.01 -14.52
CA LYS A 150 4.12 -11.38 -14.02
C LYS A 150 5.04 -12.24 -14.91
N ASP A 151 5.16 -11.90 -16.18
CA ASP A 151 5.74 -12.80 -17.20
C ASP A 151 7.17 -12.43 -17.66
N GLY A 152 7.80 -11.42 -17.06
CA GLY A 152 9.21 -11.07 -17.37
C GLY A 152 9.49 -10.57 -18.80
N ALA A 153 8.51 -10.59 -19.71
CA ALA A 153 8.68 -10.15 -21.10
C ALA A 153 8.74 -8.62 -21.25
N ILE A 154 8.08 -7.91 -20.33
CA ILE A 154 8.08 -6.43 -20.29
C ILE A 154 8.88 -5.98 -19.08
N ALA A 155 9.70 -4.96 -19.23
CA ALA A 155 10.51 -4.41 -18.14
C ALA A 155 9.64 -3.86 -17.01
N GLY A 156 9.71 -4.48 -15.85
CA GLY A 156 8.98 -4.05 -14.65
C GLY A 156 9.67 -2.89 -13.90
N PRO A 157 8.99 -2.29 -12.91
CA PRO A 157 9.50 -1.16 -12.14
C PRO A 157 10.84 -1.41 -11.44
N LYS A 158 11.12 -2.64 -11.02
CA LYS A 158 12.38 -3.02 -10.34
C LYS A 158 13.64 -2.62 -11.09
N ILE A 159 13.59 -2.63 -12.43
CA ILE A 159 14.75 -2.25 -13.27
C ILE A 159 15.07 -0.77 -13.12
N LEU A 160 14.08 0.05 -12.82
CA LEU A 160 14.18 1.50 -12.71
C LEU A 160 14.49 2.00 -11.30
N GLU A 161 14.34 1.15 -10.27
CA GLU A 161 14.49 1.55 -8.86
C GLU A 161 15.84 2.23 -8.58
N HIS A 162 16.90 1.78 -9.25
CA HIS A 162 18.24 2.36 -9.06
C HIS A 162 18.42 3.71 -9.76
N MET A 163 17.65 3.98 -10.81
CA MET A 163 17.78 5.19 -11.62
C MET A 163 17.02 6.39 -11.05
N VAL A 164 15.84 6.15 -10.48
CA VAL A 164 14.95 7.19 -10.00
C VAL A 164 15.28 7.66 -8.59
N ASP A 165 14.79 8.83 -8.20
CA ASP A 165 15.04 9.41 -6.88
C ASP A 165 14.10 8.86 -5.81
N THR A 166 12.84 8.62 -6.16
CA THR A 166 11.80 8.08 -5.27
C THR A 166 11.07 6.94 -5.96
N VAL A 167 10.81 5.87 -5.24
CA VAL A 167 10.01 4.72 -5.69
C VAL A 167 8.85 4.51 -4.73
N LEU A 168 7.65 4.61 -5.23
CA LEU A 168 6.41 4.35 -4.51
C LEU A 168 5.76 3.09 -5.08
N TYR A 169 5.33 2.18 -4.21
CA TYR A 169 4.50 1.04 -4.59
C TYR A 169 3.10 1.18 -4.03
N PHE A 170 2.13 0.97 -4.91
CA PHE A 170 0.72 0.91 -4.57
C PHE A 170 0.32 -0.55 -4.39
N GLU A 171 -0.04 -0.91 -3.18
CA GLU A 171 -0.34 -2.28 -2.75
C GLU A 171 -1.81 -2.40 -2.33
N GLY A 172 -2.37 -3.59 -2.46
CA GLY A 172 -3.72 -3.92 -1.99
C GLY A 172 -4.36 -5.03 -2.80
N ASP A 173 -5.34 -5.68 -2.21
CA ASP A 173 -6.17 -6.63 -2.92
C ASP A 173 -7.23 -5.87 -3.74
N LYS A 174 -7.50 -6.33 -4.97
CA LYS A 174 -8.55 -5.72 -5.82
C LYS A 174 -9.95 -5.82 -5.19
N GLN A 175 -10.14 -6.80 -4.31
CA GLN A 175 -11.40 -7.01 -3.59
C GLN A 175 -11.49 -6.19 -2.30
N ALA A 176 -10.36 -5.73 -1.75
CA ALA A 176 -10.36 -4.86 -0.59
C ALA A 176 -10.64 -3.40 -1.00
N SER A 177 -11.38 -2.67 -0.16
CA SER A 177 -11.72 -1.27 -0.43
C SER A 177 -10.53 -0.33 -0.26
N TYR A 178 -9.56 -0.68 0.59
CA TYR A 178 -8.41 0.17 0.86
C TYR A 178 -7.17 -0.21 0.01
N ARG A 179 -6.25 0.75 -0.07
CA ARG A 179 -4.97 0.66 -0.75
C ARG A 179 -3.88 1.23 0.15
N ILE A 180 -2.72 0.62 0.14
CA ILE A 180 -1.53 1.11 0.85
C ILE A 180 -0.54 1.63 -0.16
N LEU A 181 -0.05 2.83 0.05
CA LEU A 181 1.05 3.41 -0.69
C LEU A 181 2.30 3.37 0.18
N ARG A 182 3.37 2.78 -0.33
CA ARG A 182 4.63 2.59 0.40
C ARG A 182 5.81 3.17 -0.39
N ALA A 183 6.70 3.88 0.29
CA ALA A 183 7.99 4.21 -0.30
C ALA A 183 8.96 3.03 -0.15
N VAL A 184 9.51 2.55 -1.26
CA VAL A 184 10.57 1.52 -1.28
C VAL A 184 11.94 2.19 -1.36
N LYS A 185 11.99 3.35 -1.98
CA LYS A 185 13.18 4.20 -2.07
C LYS A 185 12.77 5.66 -1.97
N ASN A 186 13.51 6.43 -1.20
CA ASN A 186 13.33 7.89 -1.15
C ASN A 186 14.68 8.55 -0.82
N ARG A 187 15.30 9.18 -1.81
CA ARG A 187 16.56 9.92 -1.60
C ARG A 187 16.41 11.15 -0.72
N PHE A 188 15.18 11.62 -0.53
CA PHE A 188 14.90 12.88 0.14
C PHE A 188 14.21 12.70 1.50
N GLY A 189 13.98 11.45 1.93
CA GLY A 189 13.30 11.14 3.18
C GLY A 189 13.38 9.67 3.56
N GLY A 190 12.69 9.32 4.64
CA GLY A 190 12.57 7.93 5.08
C GLY A 190 11.67 7.10 4.16
N THR A 191 11.81 5.78 4.26
CA THR A 191 10.97 4.81 3.55
C THR A 191 10.04 4.05 4.50
N ASN A 192 9.97 4.48 5.76
CA ASN A 192 9.24 3.78 6.83
C ASN A 192 7.80 4.27 7.00
N GLU A 193 7.35 5.22 6.18
CA GLU A 193 5.98 5.74 6.24
C GLU A 193 5.11 5.09 5.19
N ILE A 194 3.83 4.90 5.54
CA ILE A 194 2.81 4.45 4.60
C ILE A 194 1.68 5.48 4.49
N GLY A 195 1.04 5.52 3.32
CA GLY A 195 -0.22 6.21 3.09
C GLY A 195 -1.35 5.19 2.91
N VAL A 196 -2.50 5.47 3.49
CA VAL A 196 -3.67 4.59 3.40
C VAL A 196 -4.80 5.31 2.69
N PHE A 197 -5.34 4.65 1.66
CA PHE A 197 -6.41 5.19 0.83
C PHE A 197 -7.54 4.17 0.72
N GLU A 198 -8.74 4.65 0.54
CA GLU A 198 -9.91 3.86 0.19
C GLU A 198 -10.31 4.15 -1.25
N MET A 199 -10.59 3.09 -2.02
CA MET A 199 -11.15 3.24 -3.36
C MET A 199 -12.67 3.42 -3.25
N VAL A 200 -13.16 4.60 -3.63
CA VAL A 200 -14.58 4.95 -3.68
C VAL A 200 -14.99 5.31 -5.10
N HIS A 201 -16.27 5.51 -5.36
CA HIS A 201 -16.77 5.84 -6.70
C HIS A 201 -16.11 7.11 -7.29
N SER A 202 -15.90 8.12 -6.46
CA SER A 202 -15.24 9.40 -6.82
C SER A 202 -13.71 9.37 -6.84
N GLY A 203 -13.10 8.19 -6.73
CA GLY A 203 -11.64 8.05 -6.75
C GLY A 203 -11.04 7.48 -5.47
N LEU A 204 -9.86 7.93 -5.11
CA LEU A 204 -9.16 7.55 -3.88
C LEU A 204 -9.41 8.58 -2.79
N ARG A 205 -9.90 8.11 -1.65
CA ARG A 205 -10.11 8.88 -0.44
C ARG A 205 -9.01 8.55 0.57
N GLU A 206 -8.41 9.57 1.19
CA GLU A 206 -7.42 9.38 2.24
C GLU A 206 -8.06 8.83 3.51
N ILE A 207 -7.42 7.83 4.11
CA ILE A 207 -7.79 7.28 5.42
C ILE A 207 -6.80 7.83 6.46
N LEU A 208 -7.18 8.93 7.11
CA LEU A 208 -6.33 9.61 8.08
C LEU A 208 -6.17 8.84 9.40
N ASN A 209 -7.16 8.02 9.75
CA ASN A 209 -7.15 7.14 10.90
C ASN A 209 -7.40 5.68 10.49
N PRO A 210 -6.36 4.95 10.04
CA PRO A 210 -6.50 3.56 9.61
C PRO A 210 -7.01 2.62 10.69
N SER A 211 -6.62 2.82 11.95
CA SER A 211 -7.06 2.00 13.07
C SER A 211 -8.59 2.06 13.26
N GLU A 212 -9.16 3.25 13.23
CA GLU A 212 -10.61 3.45 13.32
C GLU A 212 -11.34 2.79 12.14
N PHE A 213 -10.81 2.97 10.93
CA PHE A 213 -11.35 2.36 9.72
C PHE A 213 -11.34 0.83 9.78
N MET A 214 -10.20 0.23 10.22
CA MET A 214 -10.04 -1.22 10.28
C MET A 214 -10.88 -1.88 11.39
N LEU A 215 -11.20 -1.16 12.45
CA LEU A 215 -12.06 -1.63 13.56
C LEU A 215 -13.54 -1.33 13.34
N SER A 216 -13.89 -0.64 12.27
CA SER A 216 -15.29 -0.32 11.95
C SER A 216 -16.11 -1.59 11.74
N GLY A 217 -17.26 -1.67 12.44
CA GLY A 217 -18.15 -2.83 12.38
C GLY A 217 -17.67 -4.06 13.16
N ARG A 218 -16.63 -3.93 13.99
CA ARG A 218 -16.19 -5.02 14.87
C ARG A 218 -17.32 -5.46 15.83
N PRO A 219 -17.58 -6.78 15.94
CA PRO A 219 -18.55 -7.27 16.91
C PRO A 219 -17.99 -7.15 18.33
N GLU A 220 -18.85 -6.83 19.28
CA GLU A 220 -18.50 -6.78 20.70
C GLU A 220 -19.02 -8.02 21.43
N ASN A 221 -18.31 -8.42 22.49
CA ASN A 221 -18.69 -9.53 23.38
C ASN A 221 -18.92 -10.87 22.66
N VAL A 222 -18.16 -11.14 21.59
CA VAL A 222 -18.16 -12.44 20.90
C VAL A 222 -16.83 -13.16 21.10
N SER A 223 -16.90 -14.48 21.23
CA SER A 223 -15.68 -15.30 21.33
C SER A 223 -14.95 -15.33 19.98
N GLY A 224 -13.61 -15.39 20.02
CA GLY A 224 -12.78 -15.48 18.84
C GLY A 224 -12.44 -14.16 18.18
N SER A 225 -12.88 -13.02 18.69
CA SER A 225 -12.50 -11.68 18.20
C SER A 225 -11.54 -11.01 19.19
N VAL A 226 -10.37 -10.57 18.69
CA VAL A 226 -9.32 -9.93 19.49
C VAL A 226 -8.74 -8.77 18.70
N VAL A 227 -8.57 -7.61 19.35
CA VAL A 227 -7.87 -6.47 18.76
C VAL A 227 -6.38 -6.60 19.02
N THR A 228 -5.60 -6.36 18.00
CA THR A 228 -4.13 -6.30 18.05
C THR A 228 -3.62 -4.98 17.49
N CYS A 229 -2.33 -4.72 17.67
CA CYS A 229 -1.65 -3.58 17.05
C CYS A 229 -0.45 -4.06 16.25
N SER A 230 -0.50 -3.83 14.95
CA SER A 230 0.61 -4.02 14.02
C SER A 230 1.34 -2.70 13.77
N LEU A 231 2.60 -2.78 13.35
CA LEU A 231 3.35 -1.65 12.80
C LEU A 231 3.58 -1.85 11.32
N GLU A 232 3.08 -0.92 10.54
CA GLU A 232 3.41 -0.80 9.13
C GLU A 232 4.41 0.36 8.96
N GLY A 233 5.68 0.01 8.82
CA GLY A 233 6.77 0.98 8.93
C GLY A 233 6.87 1.55 10.34
N THR A 234 6.60 2.83 10.52
CA THR A 234 6.53 3.48 11.84
C THR A 234 5.10 3.75 12.31
N ARG A 235 4.09 3.40 11.51
CA ARG A 235 2.68 3.69 11.77
C ARG A 235 2.02 2.53 12.50
N PRO A 236 1.57 2.71 13.75
CA PRO A 236 0.77 1.71 14.43
C PRO A 236 -0.63 1.66 13.81
N MET A 237 -1.15 0.44 13.64
CA MET A 237 -2.50 0.18 13.14
C MET A 237 -3.18 -0.86 14.02
N LEU A 238 -4.33 -0.52 14.58
CA LEU A 238 -5.16 -1.47 15.28
C LEU A 238 -5.96 -2.29 14.27
N LEU A 239 -5.96 -3.60 14.47
CA LEU A 239 -6.57 -4.59 13.59
C LEU A 239 -7.35 -5.60 14.42
N GLU A 240 -8.36 -6.21 13.82
CA GLU A 240 -9.08 -7.32 14.44
C GLU A 240 -8.58 -8.65 13.90
N VAL A 241 -8.20 -9.55 14.80
CA VAL A 241 -7.97 -10.97 14.52
C VAL A 241 -9.21 -11.74 14.91
N GLN A 242 -9.74 -12.52 13.99
CA GLN A 242 -10.86 -13.43 14.24
C GLN A 242 -10.41 -14.88 14.13
N ALA A 243 -10.82 -15.71 15.06
CA ALA A 243 -10.62 -17.14 15.01
C ALA A 243 -11.94 -17.88 15.21
N LEU A 244 -12.15 -18.91 14.41
CA LEU A 244 -13.23 -19.87 14.58
C LEU A 244 -12.63 -21.25 14.78
N VAL A 245 -12.95 -21.85 15.92
CA VAL A 245 -12.54 -23.21 16.28
C VAL A 245 -13.78 -24.06 16.45
N SER A 246 -13.89 -25.13 15.68
CA SER A 246 -15.04 -26.05 15.72
C SER A 246 -14.59 -27.50 15.67
N TYR A 247 -15.33 -28.39 16.34
CA TYR A 247 -15.01 -29.82 16.28
C TYR A 247 -15.00 -30.30 14.82
N THR A 248 -13.93 -31.01 14.43
CA THR A 248 -13.81 -31.51 13.06
C THR A 248 -14.71 -32.72 12.82
N THR A 249 -15.34 -32.77 11.66
CA THR A 249 -16.07 -33.94 11.15
C THR A 249 -15.22 -34.77 10.16
N PHE A 250 -13.97 -34.36 9.96
CA PHE A 250 -13.02 -35.00 9.04
C PHE A 250 -11.94 -35.77 9.80
N ASN A 251 -11.28 -36.69 9.11
CA ASN A 251 -10.17 -37.45 9.69
C ASN A 251 -8.94 -36.57 9.99
N ILE A 252 -8.77 -35.49 9.24
CA ILE A 252 -7.70 -34.51 9.42
C ILE A 252 -8.31 -33.14 9.65
N PRO A 253 -7.99 -32.48 10.76
CA PRO A 253 -8.47 -31.13 11.04
C PRO A 253 -8.02 -30.11 10.00
N ARG A 254 -8.93 -29.24 9.60
CA ARG A 254 -8.64 -28.14 8.66
C ARG A 254 -7.97 -26.98 9.38
N ARG A 255 -6.99 -26.41 8.73
CA ARG A 255 -6.31 -25.18 9.19
C ARG A 255 -6.38 -24.17 8.07
N THR A 256 -6.79 -22.95 8.37
CA THR A 256 -6.87 -21.87 7.38
C THR A 256 -6.38 -20.56 8.03
N ALA A 257 -5.59 -19.80 7.28
CA ALA A 257 -5.13 -18.49 7.67
C ALA A 257 -5.36 -17.51 6.52
N THR A 258 -5.98 -16.39 6.82
CA THR A 258 -6.21 -15.29 5.87
C THR A 258 -5.62 -14.02 6.45
N GLY A 259 -4.85 -13.29 5.62
CA GLY A 259 -4.21 -12.04 6.03
C GLY A 259 -2.91 -12.20 6.85
N MET A 260 -2.49 -13.44 7.14
CA MET A 260 -1.26 -13.75 7.86
C MET A 260 -0.62 -15.05 7.34
N ASP A 261 0.60 -15.34 7.79
CA ASP A 261 1.33 -16.54 7.37
C ASP A 261 0.68 -17.81 7.93
N PHE A 262 0.34 -18.74 7.04
CA PHE A 262 -0.29 -20.02 7.39
C PHE A 262 0.59 -20.87 8.32
N ASN A 263 1.89 -20.97 8.02
CA ASN A 263 2.80 -21.79 8.81
C ASN A 263 2.94 -21.23 10.23
N ARG A 264 2.90 -19.90 10.38
CA ARG A 264 2.92 -19.25 11.68
C ARG A 264 1.70 -19.62 12.53
N VAL A 265 0.51 -19.61 11.93
CA VAL A 265 -0.73 -20.04 12.62
C VAL A 265 -0.64 -21.51 13.04
N VAL A 266 -0.14 -22.40 12.19
CA VAL A 266 0.05 -23.82 12.52
C VAL A 266 1.01 -23.98 13.70
N LEU A 267 2.11 -23.25 13.74
CA LEU A 267 3.05 -23.26 14.86
C LEU A 267 2.41 -22.78 16.16
N LEU A 268 1.61 -21.71 16.10
CA LEU A 268 0.89 -21.21 17.29
C LEU A 268 -0.13 -22.23 17.83
N ILE A 269 -0.83 -22.95 16.95
CA ILE A 269 -1.73 -24.05 17.35
C ILE A 269 -0.94 -25.14 18.09
N ALA A 270 0.23 -25.55 17.56
CA ALA A 270 1.08 -26.54 18.22
C ALA A 270 1.59 -26.08 19.61
N VAL A 271 1.95 -24.79 19.72
CA VAL A 271 2.32 -24.18 21.01
C VAL A 271 1.16 -24.19 21.99
N LEU A 272 -0.03 -23.81 21.56
CA LEU A 272 -1.24 -23.83 22.39
C LEU A 272 -1.59 -25.25 22.87
N GLU A 273 -1.47 -26.25 22.00
CA GLU A 273 -1.66 -27.66 22.38
C GLU A 273 -0.66 -28.09 23.44
N LYS A 274 0.62 -27.83 23.20
CA LYS A 274 1.69 -28.36 24.07
C LYS A 274 1.86 -27.59 25.36
N ARG A 275 1.65 -26.25 25.35
CA ARG A 275 1.96 -25.36 26.49
C ARG A 275 0.73 -24.86 27.24
N ALA A 276 -0.40 -24.67 26.53
CA ALA A 276 -1.64 -24.23 27.14
C ALA A 276 -2.66 -25.38 27.34
N ASN A 277 -2.30 -26.61 27.02
CA ASN A 277 -3.15 -27.81 27.12
C ASN A 277 -4.52 -27.69 26.42
N LEU A 278 -4.58 -26.93 25.30
CA LEU A 278 -5.76 -26.87 24.45
C LEU A 278 -5.77 -28.08 23.50
N GLN A 279 -6.85 -28.87 23.49
CA GLN A 279 -6.93 -30.06 22.67
C GLN A 279 -7.41 -29.74 21.24
N LEU A 280 -6.60 -29.00 20.49
CA LEU A 280 -6.93 -28.52 19.15
C LEU A 280 -6.78 -29.58 18.05
N ALA A 281 -6.17 -30.72 18.33
CA ALA A 281 -5.97 -31.81 17.38
C ALA A 281 -7.28 -32.41 16.81
N ALA A 282 -8.40 -32.25 17.54
CA ALA A 282 -9.73 -32.68 17.09
C ALA A 282 -10.61 -31.54 16.56
N TYR A 283 -10.03 -30.36 16.33
CA TYR A 283 -10.77 -29.17 15.93
C TYR A 283 -10.24 -28.54 14.65
N ASP A 284 -11.14 -28.14 13.78
CA ASP A 284 -10.85 -27.22 12.68
C ASP A 284 -10.56 -25.84 13.22
N SER A 285 -9.60 -25.14 12.65
CA SER A 285 -9.21 -23.79 13.09
C SER A 285 -9.08 -22.86 11.87
N TYR A 286 -9.86 -21.80 11.87
CA TYR A 286 -9.89 -20.77 10.84
C TYR A 286 -9.49 -19.45 11.48
N VAL A 287 -8.44 -18.83 10.98
CA VAL A 287 -7.94 -17.54 11.48
C VAL A 287 -7.97 -16.52 10.37
N ASN A 288 -8.52 -15.36 10.65
CA ASN A 288 -8.67 -14.27 9.69
C ASN A 288 -8.23 -12.95 10.31
N LEU A 289 -7.38 -12.22 9.61
CA LEU A 289 -7.13 -10.82 9.86
C LEU A 289 -8.12 -10.00 9.07
N THR A 290 -8.98 -9.24 9.76
CA THR A 290 -10.05 -8.49 9.10
C THR A 290 -9.51 -7.34 8.25
N GLY A 291 -10.34 -6.84 7.31
CA GLY A 291 -9.99 -5.74 6.44
C GLY A 291 -9.25 -6.14 5.15
N GLY A 292 -8.93 -7.43 4.93
CA GLY A 292 -8.24 -7.90 3.70
C GLY A 292 -6.76 -7.50 3.62
N ILE A 293 -6.16 -7.08 4.74
CA ILE A 293 -4.73 -6.73 4.84
C ILE A 293 -3.89 -8.00 5.02
N LYS A 294 -2.64 -7.95 4.56
CA LYS A 294 -1.66 -9.01 4.80
C LYS A 294 -0.55 -8.47 5.68
N ILE A 295 -0.40 -9.05 6.85
CA ILE A 295 0.62 -8.68 7.83
C ILE A 295 1.49 -9.90 8.13
N ALA A 296 2.81 -9.71 8.06
CA ALA A 296 3.79 -10.75 8.37
C ALA A 296 4.52 -10.50 9.71
N GLU A 297 4.06 -9.56 10.51
CA GLU A 297 4.71 -9.15 11.73
C GLU A 297 4.43 -10.13 12.88
N PRO A 298 5.47 -10.63 13.61
CA PRO A 298 5.30 -11.56 14.73
C PRO A 298 4.50 -11.00 15.92
N SER A 299 4.32 -9.70 16.02
CA SER A 299 3.55 -9.06 17.09
C SER A 299 2.09 -9.52 17.15
N LEU A 300 1.56 -10.09 16.07
CA LEU A 300 0.20 -10.62 16.00
C LEU A 300 0.03 -11.96 16.73
N ASP A 301 1.12 -12.67 17.02
CA ASP A 301 1.07 -14.03 17.56
C ASP A 301 0.22 -14.14 18.82
N ALA A 302 0.40 -13.23 19.78
CA ALA A 302 -0.34 -13.25 21.03
C ALA A 302 -1.86 -13.06 20.78
N ALA A 303 -2.23 -12.16 19.90
CA ALA A 303 -3.63 -11.95 19.52
C ALA A 303 -4.24 -13.16 18.82
N VAL A 304 -3.50 -13.81 17.92
CA VAL A 304 -3.91 -15.05 17.25
C VAL A 304 -4.12 -16.16 18.27
N ALA A 305 -3.19 -16.36 19.19
CA ALA A 305 -3.28 -17.36 20.23
C ALA A 305 -4.48 -17.12 21.16
N VAL A 306 -4.69 -15.87 21.57
CA VAL A 306 -5.83 -15.49 22.41
C VAL A 306 -7.15 -15.65 21.67
N ALA A 307 -7.21 -15.29 20.36
CA ALA A 307 -8.42 -15.48 19.55
C ALA A 307 -8.79 -16.97 19.39
N ILE A 308 -7.80 -17.83 19.14
CA ILE A 308 -7.99 -19.28 19.07
C ILE A 308 -8.49 -19.82 20.43
N ALA A 309 -7.84 -19.44 21.52
CA ALA A 309 -8.23 -19.87 22.86
C ALA A 309 -9.63 -19.36 23.26
N SER A 310 -9.94 -18.12 22.93
CA SER A 310 -11.26 -17.51 23.12
C SER A 310 -12.36 -18.28 22.37
N SER A 311 -12.14 -18.58 21.10
CA SER A 311 -13.07 -19.37 20.30
C SER A 311 -13.22 -20.80 20.84
N TYR A 312 -12.10 -21.47 21.16
CA TYR A 312 -12.10 -22.83 21.70
C TYR A 312 -12.89 -22.93 23.02
N LYS A 313 -12.69 -21.97 23.92
CA LYS A 313 -13.36 -21.93 25.23
C LYS A 313 -14.74 -21.28 25.19
N ASN A 314 -15.12 -20.71 24.06
CA ASN A 314 -16.34 -19.90 23.89
C ASN A 314 -16.48 -18.78 24.94
N VAL A 315 -15.37 -18.07 25.20
CA VAL A 315 -15.29 -16.95 26.14
C VAL A 315 -14.81 -15.70 25.38
N ALA A 316 -15.61 -14.64 25.41
CA ALA A 316 -15.24 -13.37 24.79
C ALA A 316 -14.07 -12.68 25.51
N VAL A 317 -13.21 -12.05 24.71
CA VAL A 317 -12.20 -11.11 25.22
C VAL A 317 -12.87 -9.74 25.39
N SER A 318 -12.50 -9.02 26.46
CA SER A 318 -13.05 -7.69 26.72
C SER A 318 -12.86 -6.75 25.52
N ALA A 319 -13.91 -6.02 25.14
CA ALA A 319 -13.94 -5.16 23.97
C ALA A 319 -12.93 -4.00 24.03
N ASP A 320 -12.50 -3.62 25.22
CA ASP A 320 -11.53 -2.54 25.47
C ASP A 320 -10.08 -3.03 25.68
N THR A 321 -9.80 -4.29 25.26
CA THR A 321 -8.47 -4.92 25.39
C THR A 321 -7.79 -5.03 24.02
N VAL A 322 -6.51 -4.66 23.97
CA VAL A 322 -5.60 -4.89 22.83
C VAL A 322 -4.53 -5.89 23.23
N VAL A 323 -4.23 -6.84 22.37
CA VAL A 323 -3.25 -7.90 22.64
C VAL A 323 -2.19 -7.89 21.53
N PHE A 324 -0.92 -7.82 21.88
CA PHE A 324 0.17 -7.99 20.94
C PHE A 324 1.42 -8.54 21.63
N GLY A 325 2.21 -9.30 20.91
CA GLY A 325 3.43 -9.95 21.40
C GLY A 325 3.85 -11.08 20.48
N GLU A 326 5.13 -11.36 20.40
CA GLU A 326 5.65 -12.53 19.71
C GLU A 326 5.60 -13.75 20.65
N ILE A 327 5.22 -14.90 20.10
CA ILE A 327 5.21 -16.17 20.86
C ILE A 327 6.31 -17.08 20.32
N GLY A 328 7.25 -17.48 21.20
CA GLY A 328 8.26 -18.46 20.89
C GLY A 328 7.73 -19.90 20.97
N LEU A 329 8.48 -20.85 20.41
CA LEU A 329 8.11 -22.28 20.37
C LEU A 329 8.09 -22.93 21.78
N THR A 330 8.75 -22.32 22.77
CA THR A 330 8.70 -22.78 24.16
C THR A 330 7.52 -22.20 24.93
N GLY A 331 6.70 -21.35 24.27
CA GLY A 331 5.49 -20.73 24.84
C GLY A 331 5.74 -19.40 25.52
N GLU A 332 6.98 -18.90 25.48
CA GLU A 332 7.32 -17.59 26.02
C GLU A 332 6.75 -16.47 25.16
N ILE A 333 6.37 -15.36 25.78
CA ILE A 333 6.00 -14.13 25.12
C ILE A 333 7.21 -13.22 25.09
N ARG A 334 7.53 -12.70 23.91
CA ARG A 334 8.66 -11.82 23.67
C ARG A 334 8.19 -10.40 23.37
N ALA A 335 8.97 -9.44 23.83
CA ALA A 335 8.76 -8.04 23.54
C ALA A 335 8.83 -7.76 22.03
N VAL A 336 7.99 -6.86 21.59
CA VAL A 336 7.91 -6.40 20.19
C VAL A 336 8.44 -4.98 20.07
N SER A 337 8.86 -4.61 18.86
CA SER A 337 9.37 -3.27 18.58
C SER A 337 8.31 -2.19 18.83
N MET A 338 8.75 -1.02 19.31
CA MET A 338 7.92 0.17 19.50
C MET A 338 6.63 -0.07 20.30
N ALA A 339 6.70 -0.86 21.37
CA ALA A 339 5.56 -1.19 22.24
C ALA A 339 4.83 0.07 22.73
N GLU A 340 5.58 1.11 23.11
CA GLU A 340 4.98 2.39 23.57
C GLU A 340 4.10 3.04 22.51
N ARG A 341 4.48 3.02 21.23
CA ARG A 341 3.68 3.56 20.12
C ARG A 341 2.39 2.77 19.92
N ARG A 342 2.45 1.45 20.08
CA ARG A 342 1.28 0.57 19.98
C ARG A 342 0.29 0.85 21.12
N VAL A 343 0.79 1.00 22.34
CA VAL A 343 -0.03 1.36 23.49
C VAL A 343 -0.62 2.76 23.33
N ALA A 344 0.15 3.73 22.86
CA ALA A 344 -0.35 5.09 22.61
C ALA A 344 -1.47 5.13 21.56
N GLU A 345 -1.37 4.33 20.49
CA GLU A 345 -2.45 4.21 19.49
C GLU A 345 -3.71 3.56 20.09
N ALA A 346 -3.55 2.51 20.89
CA ALA A 346 -4.65 1.87 21.59
C ALA A 346 -5.35 2.87 22.54
N ALA A 347 -4.59 3.59 23.35
CA ALA A 347 -5.11 4.60 24.28
C ALA A 347 -5.86 5.73 23.53
N LYS A 348 -5.34 6.20 22.42
CA LYS A 348 -5.97 7.22 21.55
C LYS A 348 -7.38 6.81 21.09
N LEU A 349 -7.60 5.51 20.86
CA LEU A 349 -8.88 4.96 20.43
C LEU A 349 -9.75 4.46 21.60
N GLY A 350 -9.38 4.76 22.84
CA GLY A 350 -10.18 4.51 24.03
C GLY A 350 -10.04 3.11 24.63
N PHE A 351 -9.08 2.30 24.17
CA PHE A 351 -8.79 1.01 24.80
C PHE A 351 -8.16 1.23 26.18
N LYS A 352 -8.56 0.40 27.16
CA LYS A 352 -8.17 0.54 28.56
C LYS A 352 -7.11 -0.45 29.01
N CYS A 353 -6.95 -1.55 28.29
CA CYS A 353 -6.04 -2.62 28.63
C CYS A 353 -5.18 -3.00 27.41
N CYS A 354 -3.87 -3.13 27.63
CA CYS A 354 -2.95 -3.75 26.68
C CYS A 354 -2.28 -4.96 27.34
N ILE A 355 -2.37 -6.11 26.68
CA ILE A 355 -1.63 -7.32 27.05
C ILE A 355 -0.45 -7.42 26.09
N VAL A 356 0.77 -7.38 26.66
CA VAL A 356 2.01 -7.32 25.91
C VAL A 356 3.04 -8.29 26.48
#